data_6f2cbbed197d639015a85658a479baf4
#
_entry.id   6f2cbbed197d639015a85658a479baf4
#
_cell.length_a   1.000
_cell.length_b   1.000
_cell.length_c   1.000
_cell.angle_alpha   90.00
_cell.angle_beta   90.00
_cell.angle_gamma   90.00
#
_symmetry.space_group_name_H-M   'P 1'
#
loop_
_entity.id
_entity.type
_entity.pdbx_description
1 polymer ?
#
loop_
_entity_poly.entity_id
_entity_poly.type
_entity_poly.pdbx_seq_one_letter_code
_entity_poly.pdbx_strand_id
1 'polypeptide(L)'
;MNCHRSHQSPRRRTLCFSLNTALIAVLAMGALTSSAETPRVSDGHGAYATGKYRNLFMEQGHAASEVKAKIDAAYQQLFHGDPQTQAVYFESGKNANGPLAYLTDWANHDARTEGMSYGMMISVQLNHKPEFDALWNWAKTYMYISDPHHPSYGYFSWSCKTDGTPNEETAAPDGEEYFVMALYFAHARWGSGKGIYNYKAEADRLLTTMRHRAVMSGSTRFGPRTVGNEVDEKYKMIRFVPGVDRGDFTDPSYHLPAFYELWARWGPVEDRQFWAEAAEVSRGFFVKSTNPVTGLAPNYANFDGTPKPTRSPQSAIFSYDSWRTASNWSVDWSWWGKAPQERVLSDRIQAFFAAQGLDKFGDQYTLEGKEVAGRHSTGLVATNAAASLAATNPRARDFVETLWKTPVPSGEQRYYDGMLYMMSMMHLSGEFRIWAPK
;
A
#
# COMPACT_ATOMS: atom_id res chain seq x y z
N MET A 1 43.72 16.10 56.90
CA MET A 1 43.54 16.61 58.29
C MET A 1 42.13 16.20 58.69
N ASN A 2 42.09 15.15 59.47
CA ASN A 2 41.39 14.90 60.73
C ASN A 2 39.89 15.20 60.77
N CYS A 3 39.09 14.14 60.88
CA CYS A 3 38.68 13.31 62.04
C CYS A 3 37.55 13.97 62.86
N HIS A 4 36.42 13.39 63.13
CA HIS A 4 35.97 12.35 64.09
C HIS A 4 34.44 12.22 63.99
N ARG A 5 33.86 11.06 63.83
CA ARG A 5 33.28 10.03 64.71
C ARG A 5 32.43 10.60 65.92
N SER A 6 31.17 10.04 65.97
CA SER A 6 30.71 9.00 66.93
C SER A 6 29.18 8.95 67.00
N HIS A 7 28.63 7.80 66.76
CA HIS A 7 27.94 6.82 67.62
C HIS A 7 26.89 7.39 68.64
N GLN A 8 25.63 6.91 68.49
CA GLN A 8 25.00 5.95 69.42
C GLN A 8 23.48 5.78 69.13
N SER A 9 23.04 4.54 69.07
CA SER A 9 21.67 4.06 69.29
C SER A 9 21.64 3.55 70.81
N PRO A 10 20.58 2.93 71.37
CA PRO A 10 19.16 2.77 71.00
C PRO A 10 18.25 2.98 72.26
N ARG A 11 16.93 2.87 72.14
CA ARG A 11 16.07 2.24 73.19
C ARG A 11 14.62 2.03 72.71
N ARG A 12 14.18 0.80 72.87
CA ARG A 12 12.79 0.31 72.80
C ARG A 12 11.96 0.86 73.95
N ARG A 13 10.65 1.05 73.68
CA ARG A 13 9.59 0.79 74.70
C ARG A 13 8.29 0.43 74.00
N THR A 14 7.80 -0.74 74.33
CA THR A 14 6.48 -1.31 74.10
C THR A 14 5.49 -0.79 75.14
N LEU A 15 4.24 -0.53 74.77
CA LEU A 15 3.03 -0.73 75.60
C LEU A 15 1.75 -0.53 74.77
N CYS A 16 1.02 -1.42 74.76
CA CYS A 16 -0.30 -2.05 74.91
C CYS A 16 -1.54 -1.13 74.83
N PHE A 17 -2.49 -1.66 74.01
CA PHE A 17 -3.97 -1.74 74.10
C PHE A 17 -4.82 -0.47 74.32
N SER A 18 -5.76 -0.29 73.36
CA SER A 18 -7.21 -0.43 73.62
C SER A 18 -8.04 -0.43 72.31
N LEU A 19 -8.95 -1.41 72.20
CA LEU A 19 -10.01 -1.50 71.24
C LEU A 19 -10.97 -0.33 71.31
N ASN A 20 -11.33 0.26 70.18
CA ASN A 20 -12.62 0.93 70.02
C ASN A 20 -13.17 0.61 68.63
N THR A 21 -14.27 -0.12 68.65
CA THR A 21 -15.09 -0.48 67.50
C THR A 21 -15.85 0.74 67.01
N ALA A 22 -15.54 1.24 65.84
CA ALA A 22 -16.38 2.18 65.11
C ALA A 22 -16.79 1.57 63.78
N LEU A 23 -18.08 1.33 63.66
CA LEU A 23 -18.76 0.85 62.46
C LEU A 23 -18.78 1.95 61.41
N ILE A 24 -17.99 1.83 60.36
CA ILE A 24 -18.05 2.74 59.20
C ILE A 24 -18.68 1.95 58.02
N ALA A 25 -19.86 2.41 57.61
CA ALA A 25 -20.53 1.96 56.39
C ALA A 25 -19.68 2.37 55.18
N VAL A 26 -19.11 1.40 54.46
CA VAL A 26 -18.42 1.61 53.18
C VAL A 26 -19.47 1.64 52.07
N LEU A 27 -19.78 2.82 51.59
CA LEU A 27 -20.42 2.98 50.27
C LEU A 27 -19.46 2.48 49.20
N ALA A 28 -19.75 1.31 48.61
CA ALA A 28 -19.06 0.83 47.43
C ALA A 28 -19.48 1.68 46.20
N MET A 29 -18.69 2.71 45.91
CA MET A 29 -18.68 3.32 44.58
C MET A 29 -18.01 2.31 43.63
N GLY A 30 -18.83 1.58 42.87
CA GLY A 30 -18.37 0.76 41.77
C GLY A 30 -17.75 1.65 40.70
N ALA A 31 -16.43 1.72 40.66
CA ALA A 31 -15.69 2.22 39.52
C ALA A 31 -15.94 1.25 38.36
N LEU A 32 -16.78 1.64 37.39
CA LEU A 32 -16.84 1.03 36.08
C LEU A 32 -15.48 1.29 35.41
N THR A 33 -14.52 0.39 35.62
CA THR A 33 -13.36 0.32 34.79
C THR A 33 -13.81 -0.25 33.46
N SER A 34 -14.05 0.64 32.49
CA SER A 34 -14.07 0.28 31.08
C SER A 34 -12.70 -0.36 30.77
N SER A 35 -12.65 -1.69 30.81
CA SER A 35 -11.53 -2.41 30.24
C SER A 35 -11.57 -2.16 28.75
N ALA A 36 -10.72 -1.26 28.23
CA ALA A 36 -10.44 -1.18 26.84
C ALA A 36 -10.00 -2.58 26.39
N GLU A 37 -10.83 -3.29 25.64
CA GLU A 37 -10.45 -4.57 25.04
C GLU A 37 -9.17 -4.36 24.24
N THR A 38 -8.11 -5.04 24.64
CA THR A 38 -6.87 -5.12 23.88
C THR A 38 -7.26 -5.59 22.48
N PRO A 39 -6.78 -4.93 21.39
CA PRO A 39 -7.11 -5.35 20.04
C PRO A 39 -6.82 -6.84 19.90
N ARG A 40 -7.82 -7.63 19.48
CA ARG A 40 -7.65 -9.06 19.28
C ARG A 40 -6.56 -9.28 18.26
N VAL A 41 -5.42 -9.75 18.72
CA VAL A 41 -4.33 -10.21 17.86
C VAL A 41 -4.90 -11.33 17.00
N SER A 42 -4.80 -11.23 15.66
CA SER A 42 -5.08 -12.37 14.80
C SER A 42 -4.13 -13.50 15.24
N ASP A 43 -4.66 -14.68 15.42
CA ASP A 43 -3.96 -15.89 15.88
C ASP A 43 -3.00 -16.49 14.83
N GLY A 44 -2.37 -15.65 13.99
CA GLY A 44 -1.44 -16.05 12.93
C GLY A 44 -2.12 -16.58 11.66
N HIS A 45 -3.44 -16.47 11.54
CA HIS A 45 -4.20 -16.87 10.35
C HIS A 45 -4.86 -15.65 9.71
N GLY A 46 -4.32 -15.21 8.56
CA GLY A 46 -4.85 -14.10 7.77
C GLY A 46 -6.19 -14.39 7.10
N ALA A 47 -6.71 -13.40 6.39
CA ALA A 47 -8.00 -13.46 5.72
C ALA A 47 -8.08 -14.58 4.65
N TYR A 48 -6.95 -14.94 4.02
CA TYR A 48 -6.91 -16.05 3.06
C TYR A 48 -7.39 -17.38 3.68
N ALA A 49 -6.94 -17.68 4.90
CA ALA A 49 -7.30 -18.91 5.59
C ALA A 49 -8.68 -18.85 6.27
N THR A 50 -9.06 -17.68 6.75
CA THR A 50 -10.25 -17.50 7.60
C THR A 50 -11.47 -16.98 6.86
N GLY A 51 -11.31 -16.38 5.68
CA GLY A 51 -12.35 -15.65 4.96
C GLY A 51 -12.79 -14.35 5.67
N LYS A 52 -12.13 -13.96 6.76
CA LYS A 52 -12.51 -12.81 7.59
C LYS A 52 -11.60 -11.61 7.33
N TYR A 53 -12.20 -10.50 6.94
CA TYR A 53 -11.53 -9.22 6.74
C TYR A 53 -11.94 -8.28 7.86
N ARG A 54 -10.97 -7.70 8.55
CA ARG A 54 -11.22 -6.74 9.63
C ARG A 54 -11.82 -5.46 9.06
N ASN A 55 -12.77 -4.89 9.78
CA ASN A 55 -13.26 -3.55 9.53
C ASN A 55 -12.87 -2.66 10.71
N LEU A 56 -11.75 -1.94 10.58
CA LEU A 56 -11.18 -1.15 11.67
C LEU A 56 -12.03 0.07 12.00
N PHE A 57 -12.83 0.58 11.07
CA PHE A 57 -13.81 1.64 11.35
C PHE A 57 -14.93 1.14 12.24
N MET A 58 -15.49 -0.05 11.95
CA MET A 58 -16.49 -0.65 12.81
C MET A 58 -15.94 -1.04 14.19
N GLU A 59 -14.69 -1.48 14.27
CA GLU A 59 -14.01 -1.75 15.53
C GLU A 59 -13.86 -0.47 16.40
N GLN A 60 -14.02 0.72 15.80
CA GLN A 60 -14.04 2.01 16.51
C GLN A 60 -15.44 2.55 16.79
N GLY A 61 -16.47 1.83 16.36
CA GLY A 61 -17.86 2.18 16.67
C GLY A 61 -18.62 2.84 15.52
N HIS A 62 -18.00 3.02 14.35
CA HIS A 62 -18.73 3.52 13.17
C HIS A 62 -19.68 2.43 12.64
N ALA A 63 -20.89 2.81 12.26
CA ALA A 63 -21.87 1.85 11.74
C ALA A 63 -21.45 1.34 10.33
N ALA A 64 -21.75 0.09 10.02
CA ALA A 64 -21.45 -0.49 8.70
C ALA A 64 -22.04 0.31 7.54
N SER A 65 -23.23 0.89 7.72
CA SER A 65 -23.90 1.74 6.74
C SER A 65 -23.13 3.07 6.51
N GLU A 66 -22.56 3.65 7.56
CA GLU A 66 -21.75 4.87 7.48
C GLU A 66 -20.43 4.61 6.76
N VAL A 67 -19.78 3.48 7.08
CA VAL A 67 -18.53 3.06 6.40
C VAL A 67 -18.79 2.88 4.91
N LYS A 68 -19.86 2.13 4.56
CA LYS A 68 -20.22 1.95 3.15
C LYS A 68 -20.53 3.27 2.46
N ALA A 69 -21.36 4.13 3.08
CA ALA A 69 -21.73 5.41 2.50
C ALA A 69 -20.51 6.32 2.25
N LYS A 70 -19.52 6.28 3.16
CA LYS A 70 -18.28 7.05 3.00
C LYS A 70 -17.42 6.54 1.84
N ILE A 71 -17.31 5.22 1.66
CA ILE A 71 -16.60 4.61 0.54
C ILE A 71 -17.32 4.93 -0.79
N ASP A 72 -18.64 4.76 -0.83
CA ASP A 72 -19.45 5.07 -2.02
C ASP A 72 -19.31 6.56 -2.39
N ALA A 73 -19.37 7.45 -1.41
CA ALA A 73 -19.20 8.90 -1.65
C ALA A 73 -17.80 9.24 -2.16
N ALA A 74 -16.74 8.60 -1.63
CA ALA A 74 -15.38 8.80 -2.09
C ALA A 74 -15.21 8.30 -3.54
N TYR A 75 -15.76 7.13 -3.85
CA TYR A 75 -15.79 6.61 -5.21
C TYR A 75 -16.52 7.57 -6.17
N GLN A 76 -17.73 8.00 -5.79
CA GLN A 76 -18.50 8.94 -6.61
C GLN A 76 -17.76 10.25 -6.85
N GLN A 77 -17.08 10.80 -5.84
CA GLN A 77 -16.29 12.03 -6.00
C GLN A 77 -15.11 11.83 -6.95
N LEU A 78 -14.33 10.75 -6.78
CA LEU A 78 -13.09 10.55 -7.53
C LEU A 78 -13.35 10.05 -8.96
N PHE A 79 -14.45 9.32 -9.20
CA PHE A 79 -14.75 8.74 -10.51
C PHE A 79 -15.80 9.55 -11.28
N HIS A 80 -16.75 10.21 -10.60
CA HIS A 80 -17.90 10.84 -11.22
C HIS A 80 -18.21 12.24 -10.67
N GLY A 81 -17.31 12.81 -9.88
CA GLY A 81 -17.44 14.15 -9.32
C GLY A 81 -17.15 15.25 -10.32
N ASP A 82 -17.04 16.48 -9.82
CA ASP A 82 -16.71 17.64 -10.65
C ASP A 82 -15.38 17.43 -11.40
N PRO A 83 -15.37 17.52 -12.74
CA PRO A 83 -14.19 17.20 -13.54
C PRO A 83 -13.02 18.18 -13.33
N GLN A 84 -13.28 19.40 -12.86
CA GLN A 84 -12.23 20.40 -12.66
C GLN A 84 -11.55 20.27 -11.30
N THR A 85 -12.29 19.82 -10.27
CA THR A 85 -11.82 19.87 -8.89
C THR A 85 -11.81 18.54 -8.15
N GLN A 86 -12.53 17.51 -8.63
CA GLN A 86 -12.77 16.27 -7.87
C GLN A 86 -12.38 15.01 -8.64
N ALA A 87 -12.88 14.86 -9.87
CA ALA A 87 -12.72 13.64 -10.62
C ALA A 87 -11.25 13.42 -11.07
N VAL A 88 -10.83 12.17 -11.05
CA VAL A 88 -9.58 11.69 -11.68
C VAL A 88 -9.86 10.74 -12.84
N TYR A 89 -11.08 10.18 -12.92
CA TYR A 89 -11.54 9.30 -14.00
C TYR A 89 -12.23 10.12 -15.10
N PHE A 90 -11.86 9.85 -16.36
CA PHE A 90 -12.39 10.56 -17.53
C PHE A 90 -12.71 9.61 -18.66
N GLU A 91 -13.93 9.66 -19.15
CA GLU A 91 -14.32 8.94 -20.38
C GLU A 91 -13.69 9.60 -21.61
N SER A 92 -13.22 8.80 -22.56
CA SER A 92 -12.54 9.27 -23.78
C SER A 92 -13.09 8.63 -25.06
N GLY A 93 -14.39 8.38 -25.09
CA GLY A 93 -15.07 7.81 -26.24
C GLY A 93 -15.10 6.27 -26.24
N LYS A 94 -14.99 5.65 -27.42
CA LYS A 94 -15.06 4.19 -27.57
C LYS A 94 -14.30 3.71 -28.80
N ASN A 95 -13.91 2.46 -28.81
CA ASN A 95 -13.36 1.72 -29.97
C ASN A 95 -14.14 0.42 -30.21
N ALA A 96 -13.59 -0.48 -31.04
CA ALA A 96 -14.21 -1.78 -31.33
C ALA A 96 -14.37 -2.70 -30.09
N ASN A 97 -13.58 -2.50 -29.05
CA ASN A 97 -13.68 -3.24 -27.79
C ASN A 97 -14.71 -2.64 -26.81
N GLY A 98 -15.20 -1.41 -27.04
CA GLY A 98 -16.16 -0.75 -26.18
C GLY A 98 -15.69 0.63 -25.67
N PRO A 99 -16.24 1.11 -24.54
CA PRO A 99 -15.86 2.38 -23.91
C PRO A 99 -14.37 2.45 -23.59
N LEU A 100 -13.85 3.68 -23.63
CA LEU A 100 -12.49 4.05 -23.24
C LEU A 100 -12.54 5.06 -22.11
N ALA A 101 -11.73 4.85 -21.06
CA ALA A 101 -11.57 5.83 -20.00
C ALA A 101 -10.15 5.75 -19.43
N TYR A 102 -9.69 6.86 -18.86
CA TYR A 102 -8.39 6.95 -18.20
C TYR A 102 -8.49 7.59 -16.84
N LEU A 103 -7.50 7.30 -15.99
CA LEU A 103 -7.23 8.05 -14.77
C LEU A 103 -6.08 9.01 -15.04
N THR A 104 -6.23 10.27 -14.65
CA THR A 104 -5.20 11.28 -14.88
C THR A 104 -4.57 11.77 -13.59
N ASP A 105 -3.25 11.87 -13.59
CA ASP A 105 -2.53 12.75 -12.69
C ASP A 105 -2.78 14.20 -13.12
N TRP A 106 -3.69 14.86 -12.39
CA TRP A 106 -4.12 16.21 -12.74
C TRP A 106 -3.01 17.24 -12.70
N ALA A 107 -2.09 17.11 -11.75
CA ALA A 107 -0.96 18.02 -11.61
C ALA A 107 0.06 17.89 -12.76
N ASN A 108 0.20 16.68 -13.31
CA ASN A 108 1.14 16.41 -14.39
C ASN A 108 0.48 16.30 -15.77
N HIS A 109 -0.85 16.34 -15.84
CA HIS A 109 -1.64 16.24 -17.07
C HIS A 109 -1.31 14.97 -17.88
N ASP A 110 -1.11 13.85 -17.19
CA ASP A 110 -0.82 12.55 -17.80
C ASP A 110 -1.66 11.42 -17.20
N ALA A 111 -1.70 10.28 -17.90
CA ALA A 111 -2.25 9.03 -17.43
C ALA A 111 -1.08 8.06 -17.19
N ARG A 112 -1.02 7.42 -16.02
CA ARG A 112 0.06 6.53 -15.59
C ARG A 112 -0.46 5.12 -15.38
N THR A 113 0.37 4.11 -15.66
CA THR A 113 0.01 2.70 -15.38
C THR A 113 -0.32 2.48 -13.90
N GLU A 114 0.35 3.19 -12.99
CA GLU A 114 0.02 3.22 -11.56
C GLU A 114 -1.46 3.56 -11.32
N GLY A 115 -1.90 4.73 -11.79
CA GLY A 115 -3.29 5.17 -11.58
C GLY A 115 -4.29 4.30 -12.32
N MET A 116 -4.00 3.91 -13.57
CA MET A 116 -4.86 3.03 -14.36
C MET A 116 -5.08 1.69 -13.66
N SER A 117 -4.03 1.08 -13.13
CA SER A 117 -4.10 -0.20 -12.42
C SER A 117 -4.78 -0.09 -11.06
N TYR A 118 -4.55 1.01 -10.32
CA TYR A 118 -5.29 1.30 -9.07
C TYR A 118 -6.78 1.51 -9.33
N GLY A 119 -7.13 2.24 -10.40
CA GLY A 119 -8.54 2.42 -10.77
C GLY A 119 -9.22 1.10 -11.13
N MET A 120 -8.52 0.21 -11.84
CA MET A 120 -9.01 -1.14 -12.09
C MET A 120 -9.16 -1.94 -10.79
N MET A 121 -8.17 -1.86 -9.87
CA MET A 121 -8.26 -2.53 -8.58
C MET A 121 -9.44 -2.01 -7.74
N ILE A 122 -9.62 -0.71 -7.63
CA ILE A 122 -10.76 -0.09 -6.94
C ILE A 122 -12.07 -0.57 -7.57
N SER A 123 -12.16 -0.53 -8.90
CA SER A 123 -13.36 -0.93 -9.64
C SER A 123 -13.72 -2.39 -9.45
N VAL A 124 -12.73 -3.31 -9.46
CA VAL A 124 -13.00 -4.73 -9.22
C VAL A 124 -13.38 -5.00 -7.78
N GLN A 125 -12.79 -4.31 -6.81
CA GLN A 125 -13.14 -4.47 -5.40
C GLN A 125 -14.55 -3.98 -5.09
N LEU A 126 -14.99 -2.88 -5.70
CA LEU A 126 -16.31 -2.28 -5.48
C LEU A 126 -17.39 -2.74 -6.46
N ASN A 127 -17.07 -3.67 -7.39
CA ASN A 127 -18.02 -4.22 -8.39
C ASN A 127 -18.43 -3.26 -9.50
N HIS A 128 -17.55 -2.37 -9.92
CA HIS A 128 -17.75 -1.42 -11.02
C HIS A 128 -17.10 -1.94 -12.32
N LYS A 129 -17.73 -2.96 -12.92
CA LYS A 129 -17.20 -3.61 -14.13
C LYS A 129 -17.10 -2.67 -15.36
N PRO A 130 -18.06 -1.77 -15.62
CA PRO A 130 -17.97 -0.85 -16.76
C PRO A 130 -16.71 0.04 -16.70
N GLU A 131 -16.39 0.61 -15.55
CA GLU A 131 -15.23 1.47 -15.35
C GLU A 131 -13.93 0.64 -15.45
N PHE A 132 -13.92 -0.57 -14.89
CA PHE A 132 -12.81 -1.50 -15.03
C PHE A 132 -12.49 -1.80 -16.50
N ASP A 133 -13.52 -2.17 -17.27
CA ASP A 133 -13.36 -2.51 -18.68
C ASP A 133 -12.91 -1.32 -19.54
N ALA A 134 -13.42 -0.13 -19.24
CA ALA A 134 -13.05 1.10 -19.94
C ALA A 134 -11.59 1.50 -19.68
N LEU A 135 -11.12 1.38 -18.43
CA LEU A 135 -9.72 1.62 -18.04
C LEU A 135 -8.80 0.60 -18.71
N TRP A 136 -9.14 -0.68 -18.66
CA TRP A 136 -8.35 -1.72 -19.32
C TRP A 136 -8.30 -1.54 -20.82
N ASN A 137 -9.41 -1.21 -21.47
CA ASN A 137 -9.46 -0.93 -22.89
C ASN A 137 -8.56 0.25 -23.29
N TRP A 138 -8.54 1.31 -22.49
CA TRP A 138 -7.68 2.46 -22.72
C TRP A 138 -6.20 2.10 -22.56
N ALA A 139 -5.83 1.39 -21.49
CA ALA A 139 -4.47 0.92 -21.26
C ALA A 139 -3.99 0.02 -22.42
N LYS A 140 -4.84 -0.91 -22.89
CA LYS A 140 -4.53 -1.79 -24.04
C LYS A 140 -4.43 -1.03 -25.36
N THR A 141 -5.16 0.05 -25.51
CA THR A 141 -5.20 0.83 -26.75
C THR A 141 -4.02 1.77 -26.91
N TYR A 142 -3.64 2.45 -25.81
CA TYR A 142 -2.71 3.58 -25.86
C TYR A 142 -1.39 3.34 -25.14
N MET A 143 -1.39 2.55 -24.06
CA MET A 143 -0.17 2.31 -23.27
C MET A 143 0.54 1.03 -23.68
N TYR A 144 -0.19 -0.01 -24.09
CA TYR A 144 0.38 -1.33 -24.44
C TYR A 144 1.25 -1.27 -25.68
N ILE A 145 2.51 -1.69 -25.56
CA ILE A 145 3.49 -1.72 -26.65
C ILE A 145 3.36 -3.08 -27.38
N SER A 146 2.68 -3.06 -28.52
CA SER A 146 2.30 -4.25 -29.28
C SER A 146 3.22 -4.58 -30.46
N ASP A 147 4.16 -3.69 -30.82
CA ASP A 147 5.13 -3.97 -31.89
C ASP A 147 6.17 -4.99 -31.39
N PRO A 148 6.26 -6.19 -31.99
CA PRO A 148 7.20 -7.22 -31.56
C PRO A 148 8.69 -6.85 -31.77
N HIS A 149 8.97 -5.81 -32.57
CA HIS A 149 10.33 -5.30 -32.79
C HIS A 149 10.72 -4.19 -31.80
N HIS A 150 9.77 -3.69 -31.00
CA HIS A 150 10.05 -2.66 -30.01
C HIS A 150 10.74 -3.27 -28.77
N PRO A 151 11.78 -2.63 -28.21
CA PRO A 151 12.51 -3.17 -27.05
C PRO A 151 11.61 -3.41 -25.81
N SER A 152 10.54 -2.67 -25.66
CA SER A 152 9.56 -2.84 -24.57
C SER A 152 8.30 -3.61 -24.98
N TYR A 153 8.35 -4.40 -26.07
CA TYR A 153 7.21 -5.21 -26.50
C TYR A 153 6.62 -6.04 -25.36
N GLY A 154 5.31 -6.00 -25.21
CA GLY A 154 4.58 -6.77 -24.19
C GLY A 154 4.36 -6.04 -22.88
N TYR A 155 5.04 -4.92 -22.65
CA TYR A 155 4.85 -4.00 -21.52
C TYR A 155 3.95 -2.82 -21.88
N PHE A 156 3.78 -1.91 -20.92
CA PHE A 156 3.03 -0.68 -21.08
C PHE A 156 3.98 0.53 -20.98
N SER A 157 3.71 1.58 -21.74
CA SER A 157 4.27 2.90 -21.48
C SER A 157 3.78 3.37 -20.12
N TRP A 158 4.67 3.58 -19.15
CA TRP A 158 4.26 3.90 -17.79
C TRP A 158 3.49 5.22 -17.69
N SER A 159 3.72 6.15 -18.64
CA SER A 159 3.02 7.43 -18.71
C SER A 159 2.70 7.78 -20.15
N CYS A 160 1.47 8.21 -20.37
CA CYS A 160 0.96 8.78 -21.62
C CYS A 160 0.26 10.11 -21.33
N LYS A 161 0.24 11.01 -22.31
CA LYS A 161 -0.71 12.12 -22.30
C LYS A 161 -2.15 11.59 -22.34
N THR A 162 -3.11 12.41 -21.96
CA THR A 162 -4.53 12.04 -21.96
C THR A 162 -5.10 11.79 -23.35
N ASP A 163 -4.38 12.17 -24.42
CA ASP A 163 -4.69 11.81 -25.81
C ASP A 163 -4.11 10.47 -26.25
N GLY A 164 -3.41 9.77 -25.36
CA GLY A 164 -2.76 8.48 -25.58
C GLY A 164 -1.34 8.56 -26.14
N THR A 165 -0.78 9.76 -26.36
CA THR A 165 0.61 9.92 -26.82
C THR A 165 1.58 9.52 -25.68
N PRO A 166 2.51 8.56 -25.86
CA PRO A 166 3.47 8.18 -24.83
C PRO A 166 4.38 9.32 -24.41
N ASN A 167 4.58 9.48 -23.11
CA ASN A 167 5.61 10.34 -22.51
C ASN A 167 6.93 9.59 -22.35
N GLU A 168 6.89 8.25 -22.24
CA GLU A 168 8.03 7.33 -22.22
C GLU A 168 7.56 5.96 -22.72
N GLU A 169 8.45 5.16 -23.30
CA GLU A 169 8.14 3.84 -23.84
C GLU A 169 8.84 2.72 -23.06
N THR A 170 8.78 2.82 -21.72
CA THR A 170 9.24 1.78 -20.78
C THR A 170 8.19 1.51 -19.71
N ALA A 171 8.24 0.35 -19.09
CA ALA A 171 7.38 -0.01 -17.98
C ALA A 171 7.84 0.62 -16.64
N ALA A 172 6.87 0.81 -15.74
CA ALA A 172 7.08 0.97 -14.31
C ALA A 172 6.32 -0.19 -13.63
N PRO A 173 7.06 -1.20 -13.11
CA PRO A 173 6.50 -2.50 -12.72
C PRO A 173 5.32 -2.48 -11.75
N ASP A 174 5.20 -1.46 -10.89
CA ASP A 174 4.04 -1.32 -9.98
C ASP A 174 2.70 -1.28 -10.74
N GLY A 175 2.68 -0.68 -11.93
CA GLY A 175 1.52 -0.69 -12.81
C GLY A 175 1.18 -2.10 -13.29
N GLU A 176 2.17 -2.83 -13.79
CA GLU A 176 2.02 -4.20 -14.27
C GLU A 176 1.58 -5.14 -13.14
N GLU A 177 2.16 -5.00 -11.94
CA GLU A 177 1.79 -5.80 -10.77
C GLU A 177 0.31 -5.66 -10.41
N TYR A 178 -0.18 -4.42 -10.35
CA TYR A 178 -1.59 -4.16 -10.05
C TYR A 178 -2.52 -4.54 -11.21
N PHE A 179 -2.10 -4.39 -12.47
CA PHE A 179 -2.86 -4.90 -13.62
C PHE A 179 -3.05 -6.41 -13.53
N VAL A 180 -1.98 -7.17 -13.29
CA VAL A 180 -2.05 -8.64 -13.12
C VAL A 180 -3.05 -9.01 -12.04
N MET A 181 -2.93 -8.40 -10.85
CA MET A 181 -3.78 -8.78 -9.73
C MET A 181 -5.24 -8.38 -9.95
N ALA A 182 -5.50 -7.19 -10.50
CA ALA A 182 -6.84 -6.71 -10.82
C ALA A 182 -7.51 -7.62 -11.88
N LEU A 183 -6.76 -8.08 -12.88
CA LEU A 183 -7.27 -9.01 -13.90
C LEU A 183 -7.59 -10.40 -13.32
N TYR A 184 -6.78 -10.94 -12.40
CA TYR A 184 -7.13 -12.19 -11.70
C TYR A 184 -8.39 -12.03 -10.87
N PHE A 185 -8.55 -10.92 -10.16
CA PHE A 185 -9.77 -10.65 -9.40
C PHE A 185 -10.99 -10.45 -10.31
N ALA A 186 -10.83 -9.79 -11.46
CA ALA A 186 -11.90 -9.65 -12.45
C ALA A 186 -12.34 -11.00 -13.01
N HIS A 187 -11.39 -11.88 -13.34
CA HIS A 187 -11.68 -13.25 -13.74
C HIS A 187 -12.49 -14.01 -12.67
N ALA A 188 -12.04 -13.94 -11.42
CA ALA A 188 -12.70 -14.63 -10.31
C ALA A 188 -14.11 -14.10 -10.03
N ARG A 189 -14.30 -12.78 -10.15
CA ARG A 189 -15.53 -12.10 -9.80
C ARG A 189 -16.56 -12.11 -10.91
N TRP A 190 -16.14 -11.89 -12.15
CA TRP A 190 -17.04 -11.69 -13.31
C TRP A 190 -16.90 -12.76 -14.38
N GLY A 191 -15.90 -13.63 -14.29
CA GLY A 191 -15.51 -14.54 -15.34
C GLY A 191 -14.72 -13.84 -16.46
N SER A 192 -14.05 -14.61 -17.30
CA SER A 192 -13.33 -14.09 -18.46
C SER A 192 -14.24 -13.98 -19.68
N GLY A 193 -14.13 -12.86 -20.40
CA GLY A 193 -14.76 -12.64 -21.70
C GLY A 193 -13.88 -13.08 -22.87
N LYS A 194 -14.01 -12.40 -24.02
CA LYS A 194 -13.22 -12.61 -25.25
C LYS A 194 -12.24 -11.45 -25.49
N GLY A 195 -11.23 -11.69 -26.31
CA GLY A 195 -10.22 -10.68 -26.67
C GLY A 195 -9.52 -10.13 -25.45
N ILE A 196 -9.39 -8.81 -25.35
CA ILE A 196 -8.74 -8.13 -24.20
C ILE A 196 -9.46 -8.36 -22.87
N TYR A 197 -10.71 -8.79 -22.88
CA TYR A 197 -11.50 -9.13 -21.69
C TYR A 197 -11.41 -10.60 -21.28
N ASN A 198 -10.54 -11.39 -21.91
CA ASN A 198 -10.13 -12.66 -21.35
C ASN A 198 -9.14 -12.40 -20.20
N TYR A 199 -9.67 -11.93 -19.08
CA TYR A 199 -8.89 -11.40 -17.95
C TYR A 199 -7.82 -12.39 -17.47
N LYS A 200 -8.18 -13.70 -17.36
CA LYS A 200 -7.20 -14.72 -16.95
C LYS A 200 -6.03 -14.81 -17.92
N ALA A 201 -6.32 -14.88 -19.22
CA ALA A 201 -5.26 -14.99 -20.24
C ALA A 201 -4.40 -13.72 -20.31
N GLU A 202 -5.00 -12.54 -20.11
CA GLU A 202 -4.26 -11.28 -20.05
C GLU A 202 -3.37 -11.20 -18.81
N ALA A 203 -3.87 -11.65 -17.64
CA ALA A 203 -3.08 -11.73 -16.41
C ALA A 203 -1.89 -12.70 -16.56
N ASP A 204 -2.15 -13.93 -17.02
CA ASP A 204 -1.10 -14.94 -17.22
C ASP A 204 -0.03 -14.45 -18.21
N ARG A 205 -0.45 -13.85 -19.34
CA ARG A 205 0.45 -13.30 -20.34
C ARG A 205 1.33 -12.20 -19.77
N LEU A 206 0.75 -11.26 -19.02
CA LEU A 206 1.51 -10.16 -18.43
C LEU A 206 2.48 -10.67 -17.37
N LEU A 207 2.02 -11.56 -16.48
CA LEU A 207 2.87 -12.16 -15.45
C LEU A 207 4.04 -12.95 -16.05
N THR A 208 3.79 -13.70 -17.16
CA THR A 208 4.85 -14.38 -17.93
C THR A 208 5.82 -13.37 -18.55
N THR A 209 5.31 -12.24 -19.07
CA THR A 209 6.16 -11.19 -19.65
C THR A 209 7.07 -10.57 -18.57
N MET A 210 6.51 -10.19 -17.42
CA MET A 210 7.27 -9.65 -16.27
C MET A 210 8.41 -10.59 -15.87
N ARG A 211 8.17 -11.90 -15.97
CA ARG A 211 9.08 -12.94 -15.49
C ARG A 211 10.11 -13.39 -16.54
N HIS A 212 9.70 -13.57 -17.78
CA HIS A 212 10.46 -14.28 -18.81
C HIS A 212 10.78 -13.48 -20.06
N ARG A 213 10.54 -12.17 -20.02
CA ARG A 213 10.87 -11.35 -21.17
C ARG A 213 12.34 -11.46 -21.53
N ALA A 214 12.61 -11.90 -22.76
CA ALA A 214 13.96 -11.91 -23.31
C ALA A 214 14.51 -10.49 -23.45
N VAL A 215 15.79 -10.32 -23.19
CA VAL A 215 16.47 -9.03 -23.39
C VAL A 215 16.43 -8.65 -24.85
N MET A 216 15.99 -7.43 -25.14
CA MET A 216 15.90 -6.87 -26.48
C MET A 216 16.46 -5.45 -26.49
N SER A 217 17.33 -5.14 -27.44
CA SER A 217 17.80 -3.80 -27.73
C SER A 217 17.12 -3.24 -28.97
N GLY A 218 16.81 -1.95 -28.95
CA GLY A 218 16.15 -1.29 -30.08
C GLY A 218 16.06 0.21 -29.87
N SER A 219 15.51 0.92 -30.87
CA SER A 219 15.22 2.34 -30.79
C SER A 219 13.80 2.57 -30.30
N THR A 220 13.64 3.56 -29.45
CA THR A 220 12.35 4.13 -29.02
C THR A 220 12.27 5.57 -29.49
N ARG A 221 11.11 6.23 -29.31
CA ARG A 221 10.97 7.68 -29.53
C ARG A 221 11.91 8.49 -28.64
N PHE A 222 12.34 7.93 -27.51
CA PHE A 222 13.18 8.57 -26.49
C PHE A 222 14.64 8.09 -26.55
N GLY A 223 15.06 7.50 -27.69
CA GLY A 223 16.41 7.00 -27.91
C GLY A 223 16.54 5.49 -27.72
N PRO A 224 17.76 4.94 -27.86
CA PRO A 224 18.00 3.52 -27.74
C PRO A 224 17.74 3.02 -26.32
N ARG A 225 17.19 1.80 -26.21
CA ARG A 225 16.93 1.10 -24.95
C ARG A 225 17.31 -0.37 -25.08
N THR A 226 17.74 -0.96 -23.98
CA THR A 226 17.87 -2.41 -23.81
C THR A 226 16.96 -2.81 -22.65
N VAL A 227 15.93 -3.61 -22.93
CA VAL A 227 14.86 -3.95 -22.00
C VAL A 227 14.81 -5.47 -21.84
N GLY A 228 14.71 -5.93 -20.60
CA GLY A 228 14.57 -7.33 -20.20
C GLY A 228 13.30 -7.58 -19.40
N ASN A 229 13.36 -8.52 -18.47
CA ASN A 229 12.31 -8.83 -17.53
C ASN A 229 12.27 -7.81 -16.36
N GLU A 230 11.17 -7.80 -15.62
CA GLU A 230 10.94 -6.90 -14.48
C GLU A 230 11.43 -7.46 -13.16
N VAL A 231 11.89 -8.70 -13.13
CA VAL A 231 12.37 -9.35 -11.91
C VAL A 231 13.89 -9.55 -11.95
N ASP A 232 14.51 -9.48 -10.80
CA ASP A 232 15.88 -9.94 -10.63
C ASP A 232 15.88 -11.38 -10.14
N GLU A 233 16.39 -12.30 -10.97
CA GLU A 233 16.40 -13.75 -10.71
C GLU A 233 17.24 -14.14 -9.49
N LYS A 234 18.34 -13.43 -9.26
CA LYS A 234 19.24 -13.69 -8.14
C LYS A 234 18.63 -13.27 -6.83
N TYR A 235 18.03 -12.08 -6.81
CA TYR A 235 17.45 -11.51 -5.60
C TYR A 235 15.96 -11.85 -5.43
N LYS A 236 15.28 -12.35 -6.47
CA LYS A 236 13.83 -12.63 -6.51
C LYS A 236 12.99 -11.42 -6.12
N MET A 237 13.39 -10.27 -6.64
CA MET A 237 12.79 -8.96 -6.39
C MET A 237 12.36 -8.29 -7.69
N ILE A 238 11.36 -7.45 -7.62
CA ILE A 238 10.97 -6.56 -8.71
C ILE A 238 12.05 -5.49 -8.88
N ARG A 239 12.43 -5.23 -10.11
CA ARG A 239 13.33 -4.13 -10.51
C ARG A 239 12.55 -2.83 -10.52
N PHE A 240 13.22 -1.70 -10.31
CA PHE A 240 12.59 -0.38 -10.47
C PHE A 240 12.09 -0.15 -11.90
N VAL A 241 12.87 -0.58 -12.90
CA VAL A 241 12.49 -0.59 -14.31
C VAL A 241 13.11 -1.81 -15.01
N PRO A 242 12.54 -2.32 -16.10
CA PRO A 242 13.08 -3.48 -16.81
C PRO A 242 14.30 -3.15 -17.69
N GLY A 243 14.87 -1.95 -17.60
CA GLY A 243 16.08 -1.56 -18.31
C GLY A 243 17.32 -2.29 -17.79
N VAL A 244 18.06 -2.94 -18.69
CA VAL A 244 19.23 -3.77 -18.30
C VAL A 244 20.33 -2.92 -17.67
N ASP A 245 20.49 -1.69 -18.12
CA ASP A 245 21.47 -0.71 -17.65
C ASP A 245 20.97 0.22 -16.53
N ARG A 246 19.68 0.14 -16.18
CA ARG A 246 19.00 1.04 -15.24
C ARG A 246 18.23 0.34 -14.14
N GLY A 247 17.98 -0.95 -14.25
CA GLY A 247 17.19 -1.78 -13.35
C GLY A 247 18.03 -2.58 -12.35
N ASP A 248 19.18 -2.04 -11.90
CA ASP A 248 20.06 -2.68 -10.92
C ASP A 248 19.66 -2.42 -9.46
N PHE A 249 18.44 -1.92 -9.26
CA PHE A 249 17.86 -1.58 -7.95
C PHE A 249 16.34 -1.76 -7.96
N THR A 250 15.72 -1.57 -6.80
CA THR A 250 14.27 -1.72 -6.60
C THR A 250 13.68 -0.48 -5.91
N ASP A 251 12.36 -0.45 -5.85
CA ASP A 251 11.56 0.43 -5.01
C ASP A 251 10.92 -0.39 -3.89
N PRO A 252 11.08 -0.05 -2.60
CA PRO A 252 10.43 -0.76 -1.51
C PRO A 252 8.90 -0.84 -1.65
N SER A 253 8.27 0.13 -2.32
CA SER A 253 6.83 0.15 -2.54
C SER A 253 6.35 -0.79 -3.66
N TYR A 254 7.27 -1.31 -4.48
CA TYR A 254 6.95 -2.30 -5.53
C TYR A 254 6.87 -3.73 -4.97
N HIS A 255 7.24 -3.95 -3.71
CA HIS A 255 7.15 -5.27 -3.10
C HIS A 255 5.73 -5.53 -2.61
N LEU A 256 5.06 -6.50 -3.23
CA LEU A 256 3.66 -6.87 -2.98
C LEU A 256 3.53 -8.34 -2.58
N PRO A 257 4.11 -8.77 -1.44
CA PRO A 257 4.11 -10.18 -1.02
C PRO A 257 2.69 -10.75 -0.93
N ALA A 258 1.69 -9.94 -0.59
CA ALA A 258 0.28 -10.35 -0.58
C ALA A 258 -0.18 -10.86 -1.96
N PHE A 259 0.24 -10.22 -3.05
CA PHE A 259 -0.10 -10.61 -4.42
C PHE A 259 0.76 -11.78 -4.88
N TYR A 260 2.04 -11.81 -4.55
CA TYR A 260 2.96 -12.90 -4.93
C TYR A 260 2.51 -14.26 -4.40
N GLU A 261 1.96 -14.29 -3.19
CA GLU A 261 1.35 -15.50 -2.63
C GLU A 261 0.14 -15.98 -3.46
N LEU A 262 -0.64 -15.08 -4.03
CA LEU A 262 -1.75 -15.43 -4.91
C LEU A 262 -1.24 -15.87 -6.30
N TRP A 263 -0.21 -15.22 -6.83
CA TRP A 263 0.44 -15.64 -8.08
C TRP A 263 1.11 -17.01 -7.95
N ALA A 264 1.67 -17.32 -6.78
CA ALA A 264 2.17 -18.66 -6.47
C ALA A 264 1.09 -19.76 -6.53
N ARG A 265 -0.18 -19.38 -6.44
CA ARG A 265 -1.32 -20.32 -6.46
C ARG A 265 -2.07 -20.31 -7.79
N TRP A 266 -2.19 -19.14 -8.42
CA TRP A 266 -3.08 -18.92 -9.57
C TRP A 266 -2.35 -18.65 -10.87
N GLY A 267 -1.12 -18.21 -10.80
CA GLY A 267 -0.27 -17.90 -11.95
C GLY A 267 0.19 -19.14 -12.72
N PRO A 268 0.97 -18.94 -13.79
CA PRO A 268 1.59 -20.01 -14.57
C PRO A 268 2.31 -21.01 -13.67
N VAL A 269 2.13 -22.29 -13.93
CA VAL A 269 2.56 -23.38 -13.03
C VAL A 269 4.08 -23.36 -12.83
N GLU A 270 4.82 -23.06 -13.89
CA GLU A 270 6.29 -22.97 -13.91
C GLU A 270 6.86 -21.88 -13.01
N ASP A 271 6.07 -20.84 -12.71
CA ASP A 271 6.51 -19.68 -11.92
C ASP A 271 6.06 -19.70 -10.46
N ARG A 272 5.21 -20.63 -10.07
CA ARG A 272 4.59 -20.65 -8.74
C ARG A 272 5.59 -20.70 -7.61
N GLN A 273 6.65 -21.50 -7.74
CA GLN A 273 7.69 -21.57 -6.73
C GLN A 273 8.45 -20.24 -6.62
N PHE A 274 8.77 -19.61 -7.74
CA PHE A 274 9.44 -18.32 -7.74
C PHE A 274 8.63 -17.26 -6.98
N TRP A 275 7.32 -17.16 -7.25
CA TRP A 275 6.47 -16.18 -6.58
C TRP A 275 6.28 -16.46 -5.09
N ALA A 276 6.24 -17.72 -4.68
CA ALA A 276 6.26 -18.09 -3.26
C ALA A 276 7.55 -17.62 -2.56
N GLU A 277 8.70 -17.83 -3.22
CA GLU A 277 10.00 -17.39 -2.70
C GLU A 277 10.13 -15.85 -2.73
N ALA A 278 9.64 -15.17 -3.77
CA ALA A 278 9.62 -13.71 -3.88
C ALA A 278 8.77 -13.07 -2.76
N ALA A 279 7.67 -13.69 -2.35
CA ALA A 279 6.87 -13.24 -1.21
C ALA A 279 7.70 -13.24 0.08
N GLU A 280 8.41 -14.34 0.38
CA GLU A 280 9.25 -14.43 1.57
C GLU A 280 10.43 -13.46 1.53
N VAL A 281 11.05 -13.29 0.36
CA VAL A 281 12.13 -12.31 0.14
C VAL A 281 11.63 -10.89 0.41
N SER A 282 10.45 -10.52 -0.11
CA SER A 282 9.86 -9.20 0.07
C SER A 282 9.54 -8.89 1.53
N ARG A 283 9.02 -9.85 2.30
CA ARG A 283 8.81 -9.73 3.74
C ARG A 283 10.12 -9.42 4.49
N GLY A 284 11.19 -10.12 4.15
CA GLY A 284 12.53 -9.86 4.70
C GLY A 284 13.12 -8.53 4.23
N PHE A 285 12.80 -8.11 3.01
CA PHE A 285 13.28 -6.87 2.43
C PHE A 285 12.69 -5.63 3.11
N PHE A 286 11.42 -5.64 3.50
CA PHE A 286 10.84 -4.54 4.28
C PHE A 286 11.62 -4.24 5.56
N VAL A 287 12.10 -5.27 6.24
CA VAL A 287 12.94 -5.10 7.45
C VAL A 287 14.29 -4.46 7.11
N LYS A 288 14.89 -4.85 5.98
CA LYS A 288 16.21 -4.35 5.55
C LYS A 288 16.17 -2.93 5.02
N SER A 289 15.10 -2.57 4.31
CA SER A 289 14.95 -1.27 3.65
C SER A 289 14.40 -0.18 4.56
N THR A 290 13.86 -0.52 5.74
CA THR A 290 13.33 0.47 6.68
C THR A 290 14.36 0.84 7.74
N ASN A 291 14.40 2.12 8.11
CA ASN A 291 15.21 2.58 9.23
C ASN A 291 14.76 1.92 10.54
N PRO A 292 15.67 1.35 11.34
CA PRO A 292 15.31 0.58 12.54
C PRO A 292 14.73 1.43 13.68
N VAL A 293 14.83 2.75 13.61
CA VAL A 293 14.29 3.67 14.63
C VAL A 293 12.98 4.28 14.17
N THR A 294 12.94 4.84 12.96
CA THR A 294 11.77 5.58 12.45
C THR A 294 10.77 4.70 11.70
N GLY A 295 11.19 3.57 11.15
CA GLY A 295 10.36 2.74 10.26
C GLY A 295 10.21 3.29 8.83
N LEU A 296 10.90 4.39 8.50
CA LEU A 296 10.84 5.01 7.18
C LEU A 296 11.65 4.21 6.16
N ALA A 297 11.06 3.94 4.99
CA ALA A 297 11.73 3.36 3.83
C ALA A 297 12.19 4.46 2.87
N PRO A 298 13.31 4.29 2.13
CA PRO A 298 13.65 5.20 1.04
C PRO A 298 12.70 5.01 -0.14
N ASN A 299 12.67 5.99 -1.03
CA ASN A 299 11.94 5.86 -2.30
C ASN A 299 12.57 4.76 -3.18
N TYR A 300 13.91 4.76 -3.30
CA TYR A 300 14.64 3.71 -4.02
C TYR A 300 15.65 3.04 -3.10
N ALA A 301 15.83 1.73 -3.29
CA ALA A 301 16.76 0.92 -2.53
C ALA A 301 17.56 -0.04 -3.43
N ASN A 302 18.79 -0.32 -3.07
CA ASN A 302 19.52 -1.44 -3.61
C ASN A 302 18.86 -2.76 -3.15
N PHE A 303 19.10 -3.87 -3.83
CA PHE A 303 18.51 -5.17 -3.47
C PHE A 303 18.94 -5.70 -2.08
N ASP A 304 19.94 -5.11 -1.46
CA ASP A 304 20.34 -5.40 -0.07
C ASP A 304 19.55 -4.58 0.98
N GLY A 305 18.72 -3.63 0.54
CA GLY A 305 17.91 -2.75 1.37
C GLY A 305 18.53 -1.38 1.66
N THR A 306 19.78 -1.14 1.26
CA THR A 306 20.39 0.18 1.43
C THR A 306 19.77 1.22 0.49
N PRO A 307 19.61 2.49 0.91
CA PRO A 307 19.07 3.54 0.06
C PRO A 307 19.86 3.68 -1.25
N LYS A 308 19.16 3.90 -2.37
CA LYS A 308 19.76 4.11 -3.70
C LYS A 308 19.69 5.58 -4.10
N PRO A 309 20.73 6.38 -3.89
CA PRO A 309 20.80 7.73 -4.43
C PRO A 309 20.83 7.71 -5.95
N THR A 310 20.05 8.58 -6.57
CA THR A 310 20.04 8.83 -8.00
C THR A 310 20.15 10.34 -8.26
N ARG A 311 19.88 10.78 -9.50
CA ARG A 311 19.82 12.22 -9.80
C ARG A 311 18.61 12.90 -9.16
N SER A 312 17.56 12.13 -8.80
CA SER A 312 16.43 12.66 -8.05
C SER A 312 16.80 12.83 -6.57
N PRO A 313 16.68 14.02 -5.98
CA PRO A 313 16.97 14.25 -4.57
C PRO A 313 16.07 13.45 -3.63
N GLN A 314 14.89 13.01 -4.09
CA GLN A 314 13.93 12.23 -3.31
C GLN A 314 14.26 10.73 -3.29
N SER A 315 15.16 10.25 -4.15
CA SER A 315 15.38 8.80 -4.33
C SER A 315 15.82 8.06 -3.07
N ALA A 316 16.63 8.66 -2.22
CA ALA A 316 17.20 8.01 -1.03
C ALA A 316 16.53 8.42 0.29
N ILE A 317 15.42 9.13 0.24
CA ILE A 317 14.65 9.60 1.41
C ILE A 317 13.24 9.02 1.40
N PHE A 318 12.53 9.15 2.51
CA PHE A 318 11.11 8.82 2.58
C PHE A 318 10.30 9.92 1.88
N SER A 319 9.63 9.56 0.77
CA SER A 319 8.81 10.48 -0.01
C SER A 319 7.91 9.70 -0.99
N TYR A 320 6.79 10.25 -1.40
CA TYR A 320 5.91 9.75 -2.46
C TYR A 320 5.71 8.21 -2.49
N ASP A 321 6.43 7.49 -3.36
CA ASP A 321 6.24 6.04 -3.54
C ASP A 321 6.48 5.28 -2.23
N SER A 322 7.47 5.68 -1.42
CA SER A 322 7.75 5.03 -0.14
C SER A 322 6.59 5.07 0.86
N TRP A 323 5.58 5.97 0.70
CA TRP A 323 4.39 5.99 1.55
C TRP A 323 3.59 4.69 1.44
N ARG A 324 3.56 4.07 0.26
CA ARG A 324 2.83 2.82 -0.02
C ARG A 324 3.41 1.60 0.71
N THR A 325 4.70 1.64 1.05
CA THR A 325 5.40 0.50 1.66
C THR A 325 4.69 -0.01 2.91
N ALA A 326 4.21 0.91 3.76
CA ALA A 326 3.49 0.55 4.99
C ALA A 326 2.13 -0.12 4.72
N SER A 327 1.43 0.30 3.67
CA SER A 327 0.20 -0.37 3.24
C SER A 327 0.48 -1.78 2.72
N ASN A 328 1.57 -1.97 1.95
CA ASN A 328 1.90 -3.24 1.33
C ASN A 328 2.18 -4.35 2.37
N TRP A 329 3.05 -4.11 3.36
CA TRP A 329 3.29 -5.10 4.41
C TRP A 329 2.06 -5.31 5.30
N SER A 330 1.22 -4.28 5.49
CA SER A 330 0.04 -4.39 6.35
C SER A 330 -1.09 -5.16 5.67
N VAL A 331 -1.24 -5.06 4.36
CA VAL A 331 -2.13 -5.91 3.56
C VAL A 331 -1.63 -7.35 3.57
N ASP A 332 -0.31 -7.58 3.44
CA ASP A 332 0.27 -8.91 3.53
C ASP A 332 -0.04 -9.55 4.90
N TRP A 333 0.21 -8.82 5.98
CA TRP A 333 -0.17 -9.29 7.31
C TRP A 333 -1.66 -9.62 7.42
N SER A 334 -2.52 -8.73 6.96
CA SER A 334 -3.98 -8.90 7.02
C SER A 334 -4.45 -10.14 6.23
N TRP A 335 -3.85 -10.39 5.07
CA TRP A 335 -4.25 -11.49 4.21
C TRP A 335 -3.63 -12.84 4.62
N TRP A 336 -2.38 -12.83 5.07
CA TRP A 336 -1.61 -14.06 5.28
C TRP A 336 -1.25 -14.33 6.74
N GLY A 337 -0.98 -13.31 7.55
CA GLY A 337 -0.58 -13.45 8.95
C GLY A 337 0.75 -14.22 9.15
N LYS A 338 1.64 -14.18 8.14
CA LYS A 338 2.86 -15.00 8.11
C LYS A 338 4.10 -14.31 8.68
N ALA A 339 4.17 -12.99 8.62
CA ALA A 339 5.37 -12.21 8.90
C ALA A 339 5.22 -11.31 10.15
N PRO A 340 5.46 -11.80 11.37
CA PRO A 340 5.29 -11.01 12.59
C PRO A 340 6.10 -9.70 12.62
N GLN A 341 7.22 -9.62 11.87
CA GLN A 341 8.03 -8.41 11.72
C GLN A 341 7.24 -7.24 11.11
N GLU A 342 6.23 -7.49 10.27
CA GLU A 342 5.38 -6.45 9.68
C GLU A 342 4.59 -5.69 10.73
N ARG A 343 4.26 -6.35 11.84
CA ARG A 343 3.63 -5.72 12.99
C ARG A 343 4.58 -4.73 13.66
N VAL A 344 5.85 -5.13 13.83
CA VAL A 344 6.90 -4.28 14.40
C VAL A 344 7.14 -3.06 13.50
N LEU A 345 7.15 -3.25 12.17
CA LEU A 345 7.29 -2.16 11.20
C LEU A 345 6.12 -1.17 11.30
N SER A 346 4.89 -1.67 11.38
CA SER A 346 3.70 -0.83 11.56
C SER A 346 3.71 -0.04 12.86
N ASP A 347 4.06 -0.68 13.98
CA ASP A 347 4.17 -0.01 15.27
C ASP A 347 5.24 1.09 15.27
N ARG A 348 6.34 0.86 14.54
CA ARG A 348 7.48 1.78 14.47
C ARG A 348 7.15 3.00 13.64
N ILE A 349 6.63 2.83 12.42
CA ILE A 349 6.28 3.97 11.54
C ILE A 349 5.16 4.81 12.16
N GLN A 350 4.18 4.17 12.81
CA GLN A 350 3.13 4.90 13.53
C GLN A 350 3.66 5.62 14.78
N ALA A 351 4.66 5.06 15.46
CA ALA A 351 5.31 5.77 16.57
C ALA A 351 6.01 7.04 16.09
N PHE A 352 6.70 6.96 14.94
CA PHE A 352 7.36 8.11 14.34
C PHE A 352 6.35 9.21 13.98
N PHE A 353 5.31 8.91 13.20
CA PHE A 353 4.34 9.93 12.77
C PHE A 353 3.47 10.47 13.92
N ALA A 354 3.15 9.65 14.91
CA ALA A 354 2.46 10.14 16.11
C ALA A 354 3.31 11.19 16.86
N ALA A 355 4.62 11.04 16.90
CA ALA A 355 5.52 12.01 17.52
C ALA A 355 5.62 13.33 16.73
N GLN A 356 5.38 13.30 15.40
CA GLN A 356 5.31 14.50 14.57
C GLN A 356 3.97 15.25 14.73
N GLY A 357 2.92 14.58 15.19
CA GLY A 357 1.54 15.08 15.29
C GLY A 357 0.68 14.69 14.12
N LEU A 358 -0.45 14.00 14.39
CA LEU A 358 -1.30 13.36 13.37
C LEU A 358 -1.99 14.36 12.42
N ASP A 359 -2.10 15.61 12.83
CA ASP A 359 -2.77 16.69 12.10
C ASP A 359 -1.83 17.58 11.29
N LYS A 360 -0.51 17.32 11.34
CA LYS A 360 0.47 18.28 10.79
C LYS A 360 1.78 17.68 10.28
N PHE A 361 2.03 16.37 10.40
CA PHE A 361 3.27 15.79 9.89
C PHE A 361 3.47 16.11 8.40
N GLY A 362 4.69 16.40 8.01
CA GLY A 362 5.07 16.63 6.61
C GLY A 362 5.08 15.33 5.81
N ASP A 363 5.35 15.44 4.52
CA ASP A 363 5.27 14.32 3.58
C ASP A 363 6.62 13.79 3.10
N GLN A 364 7.73 14.44 3.47
CA GLN A 364 9.07 14.01 3.11
C GLN A 364 10.03 14.13 4.29
N TYR A 365 10.79 13.05 4.53
CA TYR A 365 11.75 12.95 5.64
C TYR A 365 13.04 12.26 5.21
N THR A 366 14.18 12.64 5.80
CA THR A 366 15.31 11.73 5.78
C THR A 366 14.97 10.46 6.54
N LEU A 367 15.67 9.37 6.32
CA LEU A 367 15.36 8.12 7.02
C LEU A 367 15.57 8.22 8.54
N GLU A 368 16.42 9.16 9.00
CA GLU A 368 16.66 9.46 10.42
C GLU A 368 15.54 10.31 11.02
N GLY A 369 14.56 10.76 10.22
CA GLY A 369 13.37 11.46 10.70
C GLY A 369 13.45 12.99 10.67
N LYS A 370 14.44 13.58 9.97
CA LYS A 370 14.45 15.02 9.74
C LYS A 370 13.51 15.37 8.61
N GLU A 371 12.54 16.26 8.84
CA GLU A 371 11.64 16.76 7.81
C GLU A 371 12.42 17.51 6.71
N VAL A 372 12.08 17.21 5.45
CA VAL A 372 12.69 17.78 4.25
C VAL A 372 11.71 18.71 3.53
N ALA A 373 10.45 18.31 3.42
CA ALA A 373 9.38 19.11 2.88
C ALA A 373 8.06 18.75 3.55
N GLY A 374 7.21 19.74 3.74
CA GLY A 374 6.12 19.68 4.68
C GLY A 374 4.74 19.98 4.11
N ARG A 375 4.25 19.24 3.10
CA ARG A 375 2.83 19.20 2.82
C ARG A 375 2.22 18.10 3.69
N HIS A 376 1.14 18.38 4.42
CA HIS A 376 0.37 17.35 5.11
C HIS A 376 -0.49 16.61 4.07
N SER A 377 0.08 15.55 3.46
CA SER A 377 -0.53 14.81 2.38
C SER A 377 -1.61 13.86 2.86
N THR A 378 -2.80 13.91 2.27
CA THR A 378 -3.88 12.95 2.52
C THR A 378 -3.47 11.51 2.14
N GLY A 379 -2.66 11.33 1.10
CA GLY A 379 -2.14 10.02 0.71
C GLY A 379 -1.30 9.39 1.81
N LEU A 380 -0.41 10.18 2.44
CA LEU A 380 0.41 9.70 3.56
C LEU A 380 -0.42 9.45 4.83
N VAL A 381 -1.41 10.32 5.11
CA VAL A 381 -2.38 10.06 6.20
C VAL A 381 -3.06 8.71 5.99
N ALA A 382 -3.48 8.44 4.77
CA ALA A 382 -4.20 7.22 4.41
C ALA A 382 -3.32 5.96 4.53
N THR A 383 -2.09 5.98 4.02
CA THR A 383 -1.18 4.83 4.09
C THR A 383 -0.71 4.55 5.52
N ASN A 384 -0.49 5.59 6.33
CA ASN A 384 -0.21 5.43 7.76
C ASN A 384 -1.40 4.83 8.52
N ALA A 385 -2.64 5.17 8.15
CA ALA A 385 -3.82 4.53 8.70
C ALA A 385 -3.89 3.05 8.28
N ALA A 386 -3.58 2.71 7.01
CA ALA A 386 -3.55 1.32 6.54
C ALA A 386 -2.54 0.46 7.33
N ALA A 387 -1.44 1.05 7.84
CA ALA A 387 -0.50 0.38 8.73
C ALA A 387 -1.17 -0.20 10.00
N SER A 388 -2.33 0.32 10.40
CA SER A 388 -3.10 -0.19 11.55
C SER A 388 -3.62 -1.62 11.36
N LEU A 389 -3.68 -2.15 10.14
CA LEU A 389 -4.04 -3.56 9.90
C LEU A 389 -3.04 -4.53 10.54
N ALA A 390 -1.76 -4.17 10.61
CA ALA A 390 -0.72 -4.99 11.20
C ALA A 390 -0.30 -4.49 12.59
N ALA A 391 -0.51 -3.22 12.92
CA ALA A 391 -0.07 -2.62 14.18
C ALA A 391 -0.66 -3.30 15.42
N THR A 392 0.12 -3.28 16.51
CA THR A 392 -0.27 -3.84 17.81
C THR A 392 -0.44 -2.78 18.89
N ASN A 393 0.10 -1.58 18.67
CA ASN A 393 0.04 -0.51 19.66
C ASN A 393 -1.35 0.17 19.68
N PRO A 394 -1.80 0.68 20.86
CA PRO A 394 -3.12 1.30 20.97
C PRO A 394 -3.33 2.54 20.09
N ARG A 395 -2.25 3.27 19.76
CA ARG A 395 -2.31 4.47 18.91
C ARG A 395 -2.76 4.21 17.48
N ALA A 396 -2.73 2.95 17.03
CA ALA A 396 -3.26 2.56 15.72
C ALA A 396 -4.70 3.05 15.52
N ARG A 397 -5.50 3.13 16.61
CA ARG A 397 -6.86 3.65 16.58
C ARG A 397 -6.92 5.12 16.18
N ASP A 398 -5.94 5.92 16.62
CA ASP A 398 -5.89 7.35 16.33
C ASP A 398 -5.62 7.59 14.83
N PHE A 399 -4.79 6.77 14.19
CA PHE A 399 -4.54 6.82 12.75
C PHE A 399 -5.78 6.46 11.93
N VAL A 400 -6.52 5.43 12.33
CA VAL A 400 -7.77 5.04 11.69
C VAL A 400 -8.79 6.16 11.81
N GLU A 401 -8.94 6.75 12.99
CA GLU A 401 -9.87 7.85 13.23
C GLU A 401 -9.44 9.15 12.52
N THR A 402 -8.15 9.38 12.36
CA THR A 402 -7.62 10.50 11.58
C THR A 402 -8.03 10.35 10.12
N LEU A 403 -7.86 9.18 9.51
CA LEU A 403 -8.33 8.93 8.15
C LEU A 403 -9.85 9.05 8.03
N TRP A 404 -10.60 8.54 9.03
CA TRP A 404 -12.05 8.68 9.03
C TRP A 404 -12.50 10.13 8.94
N LYS A 405 -11.83 11.04 9.62
CA LYS A 405 -12.12 12.48 9.61
C LYS A 405 -11.58 13.21 8.40
N THR A 406 -10.60 12.64 7.71
CA THR A 406 -9.97 13.26 6.55
C THR A 406 -10.95 13.31 5.37
N PRO A 407 -11.12 14.47 4.72
CA PRO A 407 -11.97 14.58 3.55
C PRO A 407 -11.37 13.86 2.34
N VAL A 408 -12.23 13.49 1.40
CA VAL A 408 -11.79 12.98 0.08
C VAL A 408 -10.94 14.05 -0.61
N PRO A 409 -9.76 13.74 -1.14
CA PRO A 409 -8.91 14.70 -1.83
C PRO A 409 -9.61 15.39 -3.01
N SER A 410 -9.27 16.66 -3.20
CA SER A 410 -9.77 17.50 -4.30
C SER A 410 -8.66 18.47 -4.75
N GLY A 411 -8.90 19.18 -5.85
CA GLY A 411 -7.94 20.13 -6.39
C GLY A 411 -6.79 19.48 -7.15
N GLU A 412 -5.65 20.16 -7.20
CA GLU A 412 -4.51 19.77 -8.03
C GLU A 412 -3.89 18.43 -7.64
N GLN A 413 -3.77 18.16 -6.34
CA GLN A 413 -3.11 16.96 -5.80
C GLN A 413 -4.03 15.74 -5.65
N ARG A 414 -5.28 15.81 -6.17
CA ARG A 414 -6.30 14.78 -5.95
C ARG A 414 -5.99 13.41 -6.54
N TYR A 415 -5.07 13.31 -7.49
CA TYR A 415 -4.74 12.04 -8.13
C TYR A 415 -4.08 11.06 -7.13
N TYR A 416 -2.84 11.29 -6.76
CA TYR A 416 -2.10 10.35 -5.92
C TYR A 416 -2.70 10.25 -4.51
N ASP A 417 -2.99 11.40 -3.90
CA ASP A 417 -3.68 11.43 -2.60
C ASP A 417 -5.03 10.70 -2.64
N GLY A 418 -5.81 10.87 -3.72
CA GLY A 418 -7.13 10.23 -3.87
C GLY A 418 -7.03 8.72 -4.08
N MET A 419 -6.08 8.27 -4.89
CA MET A 419 -5.89 6.83 -5.08
C MET A 419 -5.47 6.13 -3.80
N LEU A 420 -4.49 6.69 -3.07
CA LEU A 420 -4.06 6.13 -1.78
C LEU A 420 -5.15 6.23 -0.71
N TYR A 421 -5.93 7.33 -0.70
CA TYR A 421 -7.10 7.47 0.18
C TYR A 421 -8.12 6.36 -0.08
N MET A 422 -8.51 6.16 -1.34
CA MET A 422 -9.52 5.18 -1.71
C MET A 422 -9.08 3.75 -1.40
N MET A 423 -7.82 3.41 -1.75
CA MET A 423 -7.23 2.11 -1.43
C MET A 423 -7.23 1.87 0.09
N SER A 424 -6.79 2.85 0.88
CA SER A 424 -6.72 2.71 2.34
C SER A 424 -8.09 2.63 3.00
N MET A 425 -9.10 3.35 2.49
CA MET A 425 -10.50 3.22 2.92
C MET A 425 -11.00 1.78 2.73
N MET A 426 -10.69 1.17 1.58
CA MET A 426 -11.05 -0.23 1.32
C MET A 426 -10.25 -1.21 2.20
N HIS A 427 -8.96 -0.96 2.41
CA HIS A 427 -8.13 -1.79 3.30
C HIS A 427 -8.71 -1.83 4.71
N LEU A 428 -9.03 -0.68 5.27
CA LEU A 428 -9.48 -0.54 6.67
C LEU A 428 -10.95 -0.94 6.89
N SER A 429 -11.77 -0.90 5.85
CA SER A 429 -13.16 -1.34 5.92
C SER A 429 -13.36 -2.85 5.69
N GLY A 430 -12.29 -3.57 5.30
CA GLY A 430 -12.39 -4.97 4.92
C GLY A 430 -13.04 -5.20 3.55
N GLU A 431 -13.16 -4.16 2.72
CA GLU A 431 -13.65 -4.28 1.34
C GLU A 431 -12.54 -4.62 0.33
N PHE A 432 -11.28 -4.51 0.71
CA PHE A 432 -10.14 -4.97 -0.10
C PHE A 432 -9.94 -6.47 0.12
N ARG A 433 -10.57 -7.27 -0.73
CA ARG A 433 -10.73 -8.72 -0.52
C ARG A 433 -10.01 -9.54 -1.57
N ILE A 434 -9.67 -10.77 -1.19
CA ILE A 434 -9.20 -11.79 -2.11
C ILE A 434 -10.42 -12.39 -2.84
N TRP A 435 -10.49 -12.18 -4.14
CA TRP A 435 -11.46 -12.84 -5.01
C TRP A 435 -10.81 -14.08 -5.60
N ALA A 436 -11.01 -15.24 -4.97
CA ALA A 436 -10.43 -16.49 -5.42
C ALA A 436 -11.16 -17.04 -6.65
N PRO A 437 -10.44 -17.60 -7.65
CA PRO A 437 -11.06 -18.35 -8.73
C PRO A 437 -11.92 -19.51 -8.17
N LYS A 438 -13.08 -19.73 -8.81
CA LYS A 438 -14.02 -20.81 -8.44
C LYS A 438 -13.56 -22.15 -9.00
#